data_4a9530a02ad0a34dffc2a0472b7703c0
#
_entry.id   4a9530a02ad0a34dffc2a0472b7703c0
#
_cell.length_a   1.000
_cell.length_b   1.000
_cell.length_c   1.000
_cell.angle_alpha   90.00
_cell.angle_beta   90.00
_cell.angle_gamma   90.00
#
_symmetry.space_group_name_H-M   'P 1'
#
loop_
_entity.id
_entity.type
_entity.pdbx_description
1 polymer ?
#
loop_
_entity_poly.entity_id
_entity_poly.type
_entity_poly.pdbx_seq_one_letter_code
_entity_poly.pdbx_strand_id
1 'polypeptide(L)'
;MATLAEENGITGIDKMLTVNDIAYIMGYSSHTVREMIKSGVFRRVHRADLGDGRKGHIRIFQSDFEEWRDATTQTGEEIEIEE
;
A
#
# COMPACT_ATOMS: atom_id res chain seq x y z
N MET A 1 13.32 16.81 0.65
CA MET A 1 13.09 16.81 -0.80
C MET A 1 11.60 16.88 -1.08
N ALA A 2 11.19 17.75 -2.01
CA ALA A 2 9.78 17.89 -2.34
C ALA A 2 9.28 16.67 -3.11
N THR A 3 8.04 16.28 -2.86
CA THR A 3 7.37 15.26 -3.65
C THR A 3 6.95 15.88 -4.99
N LEU A 4 6.57 15.05 -5.96
CA LEU A 4 6.06 15.54 -7.23
C LEU A 4 4.83 16.44 -7.02
N ALA A 5 3.96 16.09 -6.06
CA ALA A 5 2.78 16.90 -5.75
C ALA A 5 3.19 18.27 -5.23
N GLU A 6 4.20 18.35 -4.37
CA GLU A 6 4.68 19.61 -3.84
C GLU A 6 5.32 20.47 -4.93
N GLU A 7 6.07 19.85 -5.84
CA GLU A 7 6.69 20.54 -6.96
C GLU A 7 5.65 21.17 -7.88
N ASN A 8 4.46 20.59 -7.96
CA ASN A 8 3.36 21.10 -8.75
C ASN A 8 2.41 21.99 -7.94
N GLY A 9 2.80 22.38 -6.72
CA GLY A 9 1.99 23.23 -5.87
C GLY A 9 0.88 22.50 -5.13
N ILE A 10 0.90 21.18 -5.14
CA ILE A 10 -0.08 20.35 -4.43
C ILE A 10 0.61 19.78 -3.20
N THR A 11 0.04 20.04 -2.01
CA THR A 11 0.58 19.57 -0.75
C THR A 11 -0.50 18.80 0.01
N GLY A 12 -0.07 17.92 0.91
CA GLY A 12 -0.97 17.16 1.75
C GLY A 12 -1.68 16.02 1.04
N ILE A 13 -1.27 15.71 -0.19
CA ILE A 13 -1.85 14.61 -0.94
C ILE A 13 -1.15 13.32 -0.57
N ASP A 14 -1.94 12.34 -0.12
CA ASP A 14 -1.44 11.01 0.17
C ASP A 14 -1.31 10.25 -1.15
N LYS A 15 -0.12 9.76 -1.44
CA LYS A 15 0.14 9.05 -2.68
C LYS A 15 -0.61 7.71 -2.67
N MET A 16 -1.08 7.28 -3.83
CA MET A 16 -1.78 6.02 -4.00
C MET A 16 -0.83 4.98 -4.59
N LEU A 17 -0.76 3.82 -3.95
CA LEU A 17 0.07 2.71 -4.39
C LEU A 17 -0.79 1.64 -5.03
N THR A 18 -0.29 1.03 -6.10
CA THR A 18 -0.95 -0.11 -6.74
C THR A 18 -0.56 -1.39 -6.03
N VAL A 19 -1.31 -2.47 -6.31
CA VAL A 19 -0.92 -3.82 -5.87
C VAL A 19 0.51 -4.13 -6.33
N ASN A 20 0.83 -3.80 -7.58
CA ASN A 20 2.16 -4.07 -8.13
C ASN A 20 3.24 -3.21 -7.48
N ASP A 21 2.93 -1.96 -7.11
CA ASP A 21 3.88 -1.11 -6.38
C ASP A 21 4.27 -1.75 -5.05
N ILE A 22 3.28 -2.21 -4.29
CA ILE A 22 3.52 -2.83 -2.99
C ILE A 22 4.28 -4.15 -3.17
N ALA A 23 3.89 -4.95 -4.15
CA ALA A 23 4.58 -6.19 -4.47
C ALA A 23 6.06 -5.93 -4.77
N TYR A 24 6.34 -4.91 -5.57
CA TYR A 24 7.71 -4.54 -5.91
C TYR A 24 8.49 -4.05 -4.68
N ILE A 25 7.89 -3.13 -3.91
CA ILE A 25 8.55 -2.56 -2.73
C ILE A 25 8.88 -3.64 -1.71
N MET A 26 7.97 -4.57 -1.47
CA MET A 26 8.13 -5.60 -0.46
C MET A 26 8.80 -6.86 -0.98
N GLY A 27 8.96 -7.00 -2.29
CA GLY A 27 9.47 -8.24 -2.86
C GLY A 27 8.47 -9.38 -2.78
N TYR A 28 7.18 -9.07 -2.73
CA TYR A 28 6.11 -10.07 -2.67
C TYR A 28 5.52 -10.30 -4.06
N SER A 29 4.78 -11.39 -4.22
CA SER A 29 3.99 -11.57 -5.43
C SER A 29 2.73 -10.71 -5.34
N SER A 30 2.15 -10.37 -6.50
CA SER A 30 0.89 -9.63 -6.52
C SER A 30 -0.24 -10.43 -5.86
N HIS A 31 -0.19 -11.75 -5.98
CA HIS A 31 -1.16 -12.62 -5.32
C HIS A 31 -1.10 -12.44 -3.79
N THR A 32 0.12 -12.44 -3.22
CA THR A 32 0.30 -12.23 -1.79
C THR A 32 -0.27 -10.89 -1.35
N VAL A 33 0.01 -9.82 -2.12
CA VAL A 33 -0.50 -8.50 -1.79
C VAL A 33 -2.05 -8.48 -1.83
N ARG A 34 -2.65 -9.14 -2.82
CA ARG A 34 -4.11 -9.22 -2.90
C ARG A 34 -4.70 -9.96 -1.69
N GLU A 35 -4.04 -11.03 -1.25
CA GLU A 35 -4.47 -11.75 -0.06
C GLU A 35 -4.35 -10.87 1.20
N MET A 36 -3.30 -10.06 1.29
CA MET A 36 -3.15 -9.11 2.39
C MET A 36 -4.31 -8.11 2.41
N ILE A 37 -4.66 -7.59 1.24
CA ILE A 37 -5.77 -6.64 1.12
C ILE A 37 -7.08 -7.31 1.57
N LYS A 38 -7.32 -8.53 1.14
CA LYS A 38 -8.52 -9.28 1.54
C LYS A 38 -8.56 -9.55 3.04
N SER A 39 -7.40 -9.73 3.65
CA SER A 39 -7.30 -9.97 5.10
C SER A 39 -7.46 -8.71 5.94
N GLY A 40 -7.52 -7.55 5.31
CA GLY A 40 -7.76 -6.30 6.02
C GLY A 40 -6.54 -5.72 6.72
N VAL A 41 -5.33 -6.05 6.26
CA VAL A 41 -4.11 -5.54 6.90
C VAL A 41 -3.91 -4.05 6.66
N PHE A 42 -4.47 -3.51 5.58
CA PHE A 42 -4.42 -2.07 5.30
C PHE A 42 -5.71 -1.43 5.78
N ARG A 43 -5.58 -0.30 6.48
CA ARG A 43 -6.72 0.33 7.12
C ARG A 43 -7.80 0.77 6.14
N ARG A 44 -7.38 1.28 4.98
CA ARG A 44 -8.30 1.76 3.95
C ARG A 44 -7.88 1.22 2.61
N VAL A 45 -8.86 0.94 1.76
CA VAL A 45 -8.63 0.49 0.39
C VAL A 45 -9.47 1.37 -0.52
N HIS A 46 -8.84 1.93 -1.53
CA HIS A 46 -9.54 2.74 -2.52
C HIS A 46 -9.83 1.92 -3.77
N ARG A 47 -11.06 1.97 -4.22
CA ARG A 47 -11.45 1.41 -5.51
C ARG A 47 -12.49 2.34 -6.12
N ALA A 48 -12.14 2.99 -7.21
CA ALA A 48 -13.03 3.94 -7.86
C ALA A 48 -14.23 3.25 -8.47
N ASP A 49 -15.38 3.90 -8.39
CA ASP A 49 -16.55 3.52 -9.17
C ASP A 49 -16.44 4.28 -10.50
N LEU A 50 -16.30 3.54 -11.59
CA LEU A 50 -16.13 4.13 -12.91
C LEU A 50 -17.46 4.43 -13.62
N GLY A 51 -18.58 4.34 -12.90
CA GLY A 51 -19.91 4.44 -13.49
C GLY A 51 -20.31 3.13 -14.13
N ASP A 52 -21.32 3.09 -14.96
CA ASP A 52 -21.78 1.93 -15.74
C ASP A 52 -21.51 0.52 -15.16
N GLY A 53 -21.41 0.40 -13.85
CA GLY A 53 -21.20 -0.86 -13.16
C GLY A 53 -19.77 -1.37 -13.11
N ARG A 54 -18.82 -0.64 -13.72
CA ARG A 54 -17.41 -1.03 -13.69
C ARG A 54 -16.73 -0.48 -12.45
N LYS A 55 -15.75 -1.23 -11.95
CA LYS A 55 -14.95 -0.80 -10.81
C LYS A 55 -13.52 -0.56 -11.24
N GLY A 56 -12.90 0.45 -10.66
CA GLY A 56 -11.50 0.76 -10.90
C GLY A 56 -10.56 -0.21 -10.23
N HIS A 57 -9.28 -0.03 -10.49
CA HIS A 57 -8.24 -0.82 -9.85
C HIS A 57 -8.12 -0.43 -8.37
N ILE A 58 -7.72 -1.42 -7.59
CA ILE A 58 -7.47 -1.22 -6.16
C ILE A 58 -6.23 -0.34 -5.98
N ARG A 59 -6.32 0.62 -5.05
CA ARG A 59 -5.19 1.46 -4.64
C ARG A 59 -5.14 1.50 -3.12
N ILE A 60 -3.93 1.57 -2.59
CA ILE A 60 -3.69 1.67 -1.15
C ILE A 60 -3.04 3.01 -0.88
N PHE A 61 -3.53 3.72 0.14
CA PHE A 61 -2.90 4.97 0.55
C PHE A 61 -1.49 4.69 1.06
N GLN A 62 -0.53 5.49 0.62
CA GLN A 62 0.86 5.31 1.05
C GLN A 62 0.98 5.37 2.57
N SER A 63 0.24 6.27 3.22
CA SER A 63 0.27 6.37 4.67
C SER A 63 -0.20 5.09 5.36
N ASP A 64 -1.22 4.44 4.80
CA ASP A 64 -1.70 3.17 5.36
C ASP A 64 -0.69 2.04 5.14
N PHE A 65 -0.02 2.05 3.99
CA PHE A 65 1.05 1.09 3.73
C PHE A 65 2.22 1.28 4.70
N GLU A 66 2.63 2.52 4.91
CA GLU A 66 3.73 2.83 5.84
C GLU A 66 3.37 2.46 7.27
N GLU A 67 2.14 2.74 7.68
CA GLU A 67 1.65 2.37 9.02
C GLU A 67 1.70 0.86 9.21
N TRP A 68 1.22 0.09 8.23
CA TRP A 68 1.29 -1.36 8.29
C TRP A 68 2.73 -1.85 8.34
N ARG A 69 3.58 -1.31 7.47
CA ARG A 69 4.98 -1.71 7.40
C ARG A 69 5.66 -1.46 8.74
N ASP A 70 5.46 -0.27 9.31
CA ASP A 70 6.10 0.09 10.57
C ASP A 70 5.57 -0.78 11.72
N ALA A 71 4.28 -1.06 11.73
CA ALA A 71 3.67 -1.88 12.77
C ALA A 71 4.15 -3.33 12.72
N THR A 72 4.55 -3.81 11.55
CA THR A 72 5.00 -5.19 11.36
C THR A 72 6.53 -5.32 11.31
N THR A 73 7.24 -4.21 11.41
CA THR A 73 8.71 -4.23 11.40
C THR A 73 9.23 -4.61 12.77
N GLN A 74 10.15 -5.57 12.80
CA GLN A 74 10.78 -6.05 14.03
C GLN A 74 12.29 -5.89 13.91
N THR A 75 12.97 -5.79 15.06
CA THR A 75 14.43 -5.80 15.04
C THR A 75 14.92 -7.21 14.73
N GLY A 76 16.16 -7.32 14.26
CA GLY A 76 16.75 -8.63 13.99
C GLY A 76 16.82 -9.53 15.21
N GLU A 77 16.82 -8.95 16.41
CA GLU A 77 16.86 -9.70 17.66
C GLU A 77 15.48 -10.27 18.01
N GLU A 78 14.41 -9.61 17.57
CA GLU A 78 13.04 -10.01 17.90
C GLU A 78 12.49 -11.05 16.94
N ILE A 79 13.03 -11.10 15.72
CA ILE A 79 12.46 -11.95 14.68
C ILE A 79 12.79 -13.42 14.90
N GLU A 80 11.80 -14.28 14.76
CA GLU A 80 12.00 -15.72 14.76
C GLU A 80 11.90 -16.21 13.33
N ILE A 81 12.85 -17.02 12.92
CA ILE A 81 12.85 -17.60 11.57
C ILE A 81 12.44 -19.06 11.69
N GLU A 82 11.32 -19.39 11.05
CA GLU A 82 10.84 -20.77 10.96
C GLU A 82 11.34 -21.38 9.66
N GLU A 83 11.88 -22.57 9.76
CA GLU A 83 12.39 -23.30 8.59
C GLU A 83 11.66 -24.63 8.41
#